data_ef3b9bb5649f1b0e7656c4f4eef9e4dc
#
_entry.id   ef3b9bb5649f1b0e7656c4f4eef9e4dc
#
_cell.length_a   1.000
_cell.length_b   1.000
_cell.length_c   1.000
_cell.angle_alpha   90.00
_cell.angle_beta   90.00
_cell.angle_gamma   90.00
#
_symmetry.space_group_name_H-M   'P 1'
#
loop_
_entity.id
_entity.type
_entity.pdbx_description
1 polymer ?
#
loop_
_entity_poly.entity_id
_entity_poly.type
_entity_poly.pdbx_seq_one_letter_code
_entity_poly.pdbx_strand_id
1 'polypeptide(L)'
;MLSREDFIFTIGYDGPAAIVDGQAKRKFASLSTKELAEKGLFRAAYSSAIYSKDPAELDLVIATYNAAAHTNYDRSFPFDRLFGVFPVEVNKVVVL
;
A
#
# COMPACT_ATOMS: atom_id res chain seq x y z
N MET A 1 4.57 -6.82 14.83
CA MET A 1 4.69 -6.70 13.37
C MET A 1 3.30 -6.72 12.73
N LEU A 2 3.04 -5.81 11.83
CA LEU A 2 1.77 -5.76 11.11
C LEU A 2 1.62 -6.95 10.16
N SER A 3 0.41 -7.51 10.07
CA SER A 3 0.07 -8.42 8.98
C SER A 3 0.03 -7.65 7.66
N ARG A 4 0.09 -8.38 6.53
CA ARG A 4 0.00 -7.76 5.22
C ARG A 4 -1.28 -6.91 5.10
N GLU A 5 -2.41 -7.48 5.49
CA GLU A 5 -3.72 -6.83 5.37
C GLU A 5 -3.81 -5.57 6.23
N ASP A 6 -3.29 -5.61 7.43
CA ASP A 6 -3.27 -4.44 8.31
C ASP A 6 -2.35 -3.36 7.75
N PHE A 7 -1.19 -3.73 7.21
CA PHE A 7 -0.26 -2.78 6.63
C PHE A 7 -0.85 -2.07 5.41
N ILE A 8 -1.41 -2.82 4.47
CA ILE A 8 -1.90 -2.21 3.21
C ILE A 8 -3.15 -1.35 3.41
N PHE A 9 -3.93 -1.59 4.47
CA PHE A 9 -5.13 -0.81 4.75
C PHE A 9 -4.97 0.17 5.91
N THR A 10 -3.75 0.43 6.34
CA THR A 10 -3.45 1.48 7.32
C THR A 10 -3.69 2.85 6.69
N ILE A 11 -4.52 3.66 7.36
CA ILE A 11 -4.84 5.02 6.89
C ILE A 11 -4.11 6.11 7.67
N GLY A 12 -3.43 5.73 8.74
CA GLY A 12 -2.66 6.67 9.55
C GLY A 12 -2.09 5.99 10.78
N TYR A 13 -1.39 6.77 11.57
CA TYR A 13 -0.76 6.29 12.80
C TYR A 13 -1.08 7.24 13.94
N ASP A 14 -1.28 6.67 15.13
CA ASP A 14 -1.41 7.41 16.37
C ASP A 14 -0.33 6.90 17.33
N GLY A 15 0.82 7.59 17.35
CA GLY A 15 2.00 7.11 18.05
C GLY A 15 2.42 5.73 17.52
N PRO A 16 2.55 4.72 18.39
CA PRO A 16 2.94 3.37 17.96
C PRO A 16 1.77 2.54 17.45
N ALA A 17 0.58 3.11 17.32
CA ALA A 17 -0.60 2.40 16.86
C ALA A 17 -0.87 2.67 15.39
N ALA A 18 -1.13 1.62 14.59
CA ALA A 18 -1.60 1.73 13.21
C ALA A 18 -3.12 1.78 13.22
N ILE A 19 -3.69 2.74 12.51
CA ILE A 19 -5.14 2.87 12.34
C ILE A 19 -5.51 2.26 11.00
N VAL A 20 -6.32 1.22 11.04
CA VAL A 20 -6.65 0.40 9.86
C VAL A 20 -8.10 0.65 9.43
N ASP A 21 -8.30 0.84 8.12
CA ASP A 21 -9.64 0.90 7.53
C ASP A 21 -10.24 -0.50 7.47
N GLY A 22 -11.12 -0.81 8.43
CA GLY A 22 -11.72 -2.13 8.55
C GLY A 22 -12.65 -2.49 7.40
N GLN A 23 -13.33 -1.52 6.79
CA GLN A 23 -14.21 -1.79 5.64
C GLN A 23 -13.38 -2.18 4.41
N ALA A 24 -12.34 -1.43 4.10
CA ALA A 24 -11.47 -1.72 2.98
C ALA A 24 -10.75 -3.06 3.19
N LYS A 25 -10.29 -3.32 4.41
CA LYS A 25 -9.66 -4.60 4.77
C LYS A 25 -10.58 -5.77 4.49
N ARG A 26 -11.83 -5.71 4.97
CA ARG A 26 -12.79 -6.80 4.75
C ARG A 26 -13.11 -7.00 3.27
N LYS A 27 -13.17 -5.90 2.51
CA LYS A 27 -13.59 -5.95 1.11
C LYS A 27 -12.47 -6.39 0.17
N PHE A 28 -11.23 -6.00 0.47
CA PHE A 28 -10.11 -6.13 -0.48
C PHE A 28 -8.93 -6.96 0.03
N ALA A 29 -9.00 -7.53 1.23
CA ALA A 29 -7.85 -8.20 1.84
C ALA A 29 -7.32 -9.39 1.02
N SER A 30 -8.19 -10.05 0.25
CA SER A 30 -7.81 -11.21 -0.56
C SER A 30 -7.19 -10.86 -1.90
N LEU A 31 -7.14 -9.57 -2.27
CA LEU A 31 -6.62 -9.15 -3.57
C LEU A 31 -5.09 -9.15 -3.58
N SER A 32 -4.53 -9.56 -4.72
CA SER A 32 -3.09 -9.48 -4.96
C SER A 32 -2.67 -8.04 -5.26
N THR A 33 -1.36 -7.78 -5.25
CA THR A 33 -0.81 -6.48 -5.65
C THR A 33 -1.32 -6.08 -7.04
N LYS A 34 -1.30 -7.01 -7.99
CA LYS A 34 -1.79 -6.77 -9.36
C LYS A 34 -3.26 -6.38 -9.37
N GLU A 35 -4.10 -7.13 -8.65
CA GLU A 35 -5.54 -6.87 -8.57
C GLU A 35 -5.84 -5.52 -7.94
N LEU A 36 -5.12 -5.16 -6.89
CA LEU A 36 -5.26 -3.85 -6.24
C LEU A 36 -4.90 -2.72 -7.21
N ALA A 37 -3.80 -2.86 -7.94
CA ALA A 37 -3.37 -1.87 -8.92
C ALA A 37 -4.38 -1.74 -10.07
N GLU A 38 -4.89 -2.85 -10.58
CA GLU A 38 -5.88 -2.86 -11.66
C GLU A 38 -7.19 -2.18 -11.25
N LYS A 39 -7.54 -2.21 -9.98
CA LYS A 39 -8.72 -1.51 -9.45
C LYS A 39 -8.47 -0.02 -9.18
N GLY A 40 -7.25 0.48 -9.41
CA GLY A 40 -6.89 1.85 -9.10
C GLY A 40 -6.62 2.12 -7.63
N LEU A 41 -6.48 1.08 -6.82
CA LEU A 41 -6.18 1.19 -5.39
C LEU A 41 -4.66 1.25 -5.20
N PHE A 42 -4.04 2.33 -5.69
CA PHE A 42 -2.59 2.42 -5.81
C PHE A 42 -1.87 2.47 -4.48
N ARG A 43 -2.44 3.14 -3.48
CA ARG A 43 -1.82 3.16 -2.14
C ARG A 43 -1.74 1.75 -1.56
N ALA A 44 -2.83 1.00 -1.63
CA ALA A 44 -2.86 -0.38 -1.15
C ALA A 44 -1.94 -1.29 -1.98
N ALA A 45 -1.94 -1.12 -3.30
CA ALA A 45 -1.07 -1.88 -4.19
C ALA A 45 0.40 -1.59 -3.91
N TYR A 46 0.75 -0.32 -3.74
CA TYR A 46 2.12 0.06 -3.41
C TYR A 46 2.55 -0.51 -2.06
N SER A 47 1.69 -0.41 -1.05
CA SER A 47 1.95 -0.99 0.28
C SER A 47 2.15 -2.50 0.19
N SER A 48 1.35 -3.19 -0.61
CA SER A 48 1.48 -4.62 -0.84
C SER A 48 2.84 -4.98 -1.47
N ALA A 49 3.28 -4.21 -2.45
CA ALA A 49 4.59 -4.39 -3.09
C ALA A 49 5.74 -4.17 -2.10
N ILE A 50 5.64 -3.14 -1.26
CA ILE A 50 6.65 -2.87 -0.24
C ILE A 50 6.69 -4.00 0.80
N TYR A 51 5.54 -4.48 1.22
CA TYR A 51 5.46 -5.57 2.20
C TYR A 51 6.07 -6.86 1.67
N SER A 52 5.79 -7.19 0.41
CA SER A 52 6.31 -8.41 -0.23
C SER A 52 7.80 -8.34 -0.53
N LYS A 53 8.35 -7.13 -0.65
CA LYS A 53 9.76 -6.88 -1.04
C LYS A 53 10.11 -7.46 -2.41
N ASP A 54 9.13 -7.68 -3.27
CA ASP A 54 9.31 -8.19 -4.63
C ASP A 54 9.46 -7.03 -5.62
N PRO A 55 10.63 -6.85 -6.24
CA PRO A 55 10.82 -5.76 -7.21
C PRO A 55 9.88 -5.83 -8.41
N ALA A 56 9.47 -7.02 -8.82
CA ALA A 56 8.54 -7.19 -9.93
C ALA A 56 7.15 -6.63 -9.60
N GLU A 57 6.69 -6.79 -8.35
CA GLU A 57 5.43 -6.21 -7.91
C GLU A 57 5.51 -4.69 -7.85
N LEU A 58 6.64 -4.15 -7.39
CA LEU A 58 6.85 -2.70 -7.36
C LEU A 58 6.83 -2.12 -8.77
N ASP A 59 7.52 -2.74 -9.71
CA ASP A 59 7.52 -2.30 -11.11
C ASP A 59 6.13 -2.35 -11.72
N LEU A 60 5.34 -3.37 -11.41
CA LEU A 60 3.95 -3.49 -11.86
C LEU A 60 3.10 -2.32 -11.36
N VAL A 61 3.22 -1.97 -10.09
CA VAL A 61 2.46 -0.86 -9.50
C VAL A 61 2.85 0.47 -10.15
N ILE A 62 4.14 0.70 -10.35
CA ILE A 62 4.64 1.92 -10.99
C ILE A 62 4.12 2.03 -12.42
N ALA A 63 4.22 0.95 -13.20
CA ALA A 63 3.74 0.94 -14.59
C ALA A 63 2.23 1.19 -14.67
N THR A 64 1.45 0.56 -13.80
CA THR A 64 0.00 0.72 -13.76
C THR A 64 -0.38 2.15 -13.36
N TYR A 65 0.29 2.70 -12.36
CA TYR A 65 0.08 4.09 -11.94
C TYR A 65 0.43 5.07 -13.05
N ASN A 66 1.58 4.88 -13.71
CA ASN A 66 2.01 5.76 -14.81
C ASN A 66 0.98 5.77 -15.94
N ALA A 67 0.43 4.62 -16.29
CA ALA A 67 -0.60 4.53 -17.32
C ALA A 67 -1.88 5.29 -16.92
N ALA A 68 -2.30 5.17 -15.68
CA ALA A 68 -3.52 5.82 -15.19
C ALA A 68 -3.35 7.33 -15.01
N ALA A 69 -2.18 7.76 -14.54
CA ALA A 69 -1.90 9.17 -14.24
C ALA A 69 -1.25 9.94 -15.39
N HIS A 70 -0.96 9.26 -16.51
CA HIS A 70 -0.24 9.84 -17.65
C HIS A 70 1.12 10.42 -17.24
N THR A 71 1.85 9.66 -16.41
CA THR A 71 3.18 10.02 -15.93
C THR A 71 4.21 9.02 -16.43
N ASN A 72 5.48 9.29 -16.18
CA ASN A 72 6.59 8.42 -16.60
C ASN A 72 7.63 8.32 -15.48
N TYR A 73 7.17 7.98 -14.28
CA TYR A 73 8.04 7.85 -13.12
C TYR A 73 8.77 6.50 -13.14
N ASP A 74 9.91 6.45 -12.47
CA ASP A 74 10.64 5.22 -12.20
C ASP A 74 10.81 5.04 -10.68
N ARG A 75 11.60 4.04 -10.27
CA ARG A 75 11.80 3.74 -8.85
C ARG A 75 12.46 4.87 -8.05
N SER A 76 13.10 5.82 -8.71
CA SER A 76 13.75 6.95 -8.04
C SER A 76 12.74 8.00 -7.55
N PHE A 77 11.52 7.96 -8.06
CA PHE A 77 10.47 8.87 -7.63
C PHE A 77 10.04 8.51 -6.19
N PRO A 78 9.80 9.52 -5.32
CA PRO A 78 9.45 9.26 -3.91
C PRO A 78 8.00 8.81 -3.74
N PHE A 79 7.69 7.59 -4.14
CA PHE A 79 6.33 7.02 -4.04
C PHE A 79 5.84 6.93 -2.60
N ASP A 80 6.74 6.75 -1.63
CA ASP A 80 6.36 6.76 -0.21
C ASP A 80 5.65 8.05 0.17
N ARG A 81 6.13 9.17 -0.34
CA ARG A 81 5.51 10.47 -0.09
C ARG A 81 4.23 10.64 -0.88
N LEU A 82 4.22 10.19 -2.13
CA LEU A 82 3.03 10.32 -2.98
C LEU A 82 1.84 9.58 -2.40
N PHE A 83 2.06 8.35 -1.92
CA PHE A 83 0.98 7.51 -1.39
C PHE A 83 0.83 7.60 0.14
N GLY A 84 1.74 8.29 0.82
CA GLY A 84 1.68 8.40 2.27
C GLY A 84 1.97 7.09 2.98
N VAL A 85 2.86 6.26 2.42
CA VAL A 85 3.23 4.96 2.98
C VAL A 85 4.62 5.06 3.58
N PHE A 86 4.73 4.86 4.89
CA PHE A 86 6.00 4.95 5.60
C PHE A 86 6.21 3.73 6.48
N PRO A 87 7.43 3.16 6.50
CA PRO A 87 7.75 2.11 7.47
C PRO A 87 7.81 2.72 8.87
N VAL A 88 6.95 2.27 9.76
CA VAL A 88 6.87 2.74 11.14
C VAL A 88 6.81 1.52 12.05
N GLU A 89 7.54 1.56 13.17
CA GLU A 89 7.40 0.53 14.17
C GLU A 89 6.03 0.64 14.84
N VAL A 90 5.29 -0.46 14.81
CA VAL A 90 3.93 -0.52 15.32
C VAL A 90 3.85 -1.64 16.35
N ASN A 91 3.33 -1.33 17.53
CA ASN A 91 3.09 -2.33 18.56
C ASN A 91 1.60 -2.51 18.89
N LYS A 92 0.72 -1.79 18.18
CA LYS A 92 -0.72 -1.84 18.40
C LYS A 92 -1.45 -1.57 17.08
N VAL A 93 -2.55 -2.25 16.86
CA VAL A 93 -3.41 -2.06 15.69
C VAL A 93 -4.81 -1.71 16.16
N VAL A 94 -5.36 -0.62 15.60
CA VAL A 94 -6.74 -0.20 15.83
C VAL A 94 -7.49 -0.32 14.52
N VAL A 95 -8.45 -1.26 14.44
CA VAL A 95 -9.28 -1.49 13.26
C VAL A 95 -10.60 -0.74 13.44
N LEU A 96 -10.87 0.17 12.51
CA LEU A 96 -12.11 0.96 12.55
C LEU A 96 -13.29 0.21 11.99
#